data_ca5e40f741544227b507b30dcaa7d724
#
_entry.id   ca5e40f741544227b507b30dcaa7d724
#
_cell.length_a   1.000
_cell.length_b   1.000
_cell.length_c   1.000
_cell.angle_alpha   90.00
_cell.angle_beta   90.00
_cell.angle_gamma   90.00
#
_symmetry.space_group_name_H-M   'P 1'
#
loop_
_entity.id
_entity.type
_entity.pdbx_description
1 polymer ?
#
loop_
_entity_poly.entity_id
_entity_poly.type
_entity_poly.pdbx_seq_one_letter_code
_entity_poly.pdbx_strand_id
1 'polypeptide(L)'
;FSHPFGTDKFGRDLFVRVWCGVRISLCVGLASALLNGALGVLYGAASGYAGKPQDNILMRIADIVASVPSLLYVILIMMVLGANEVSILVGLCISGWIETARIVRGEVMRIKERIQLCVLDGRSRGCTD
;
A
#
# COMPACT_ATOMS: atom_id res chain seq x y z
N PHE A 1 12.00 -32.05 -29.40
CA PHE A 1 11.15 -31.40 -28.37
C PHE A 1 11.96 -30.37 -27.56
N SER A 2 12.54 -29.38 -28.23
CA SER A 2 13.36 -28.35 -27.55
C SER A 2 12.57 -27.13 -27.09
N HIS A 3 11.30 -26.98 -27.47
CA HIS A 3 10.44 -25.81 -27.12
C HIS A 3 9.02 -26.27 -26.79
N PRO A 4 8.71 -26.62 -25.51
CA PRO A 4 7.42 -27.18 -25.13
C PRO A 4 6.22 -26.24 -25.33
N PHE A 5 6.43 -24.91 -25.40
CA PHE A 5 5.38 -23.90 -25.59
C PHE A 5 5.55 -23.05 -26.86
N GLY A 6 6.45 -23.48 -27.79
CA GLY A 6 6.73 -22.74 -29.01
C GLY A 6 7.72 -21.61 -28.85
N THR A 7 8.01 -20.95 -29.96
CA THR A 7 8.91 -19.78 -30.03
C THR A 7 8.14 -18.53 -30.42
N ASP A 8 8.58 -17.37 -29.92
CA ASP A 8 8.06 -16.06 -30.29
C ASP A 8 8.46 -15.71 -31.75
N LYS A 9 7.89 -14.62 -32.31
CA LYS A 9 8.22 -14.09 -33.64
C LYS A 9 9.72 -13.85 -33.86
N PHE A 10 10.50 -13.80 -32.80
CA PHE A 10 11.96 -13.65 -32.79
C PHE A 10 12.73 -14.95 -32.50
N GLY A 11 12.07 -16.11 -32.53
CA GLY A 11 12.71 -17.41 -32.28
C GLY A 11 13.12 -17.66 -30.81
N ARG A 12 12.64 -16.85 -29.86
CA ARG A 12 12.94 -17.00 -28.45
C ARG A 12 11.96 -17.96 -27.78
N ASP A 13 12.45 -18.76 -26.82
CA ASP A 13 11.64 -19.70 -26.07
C ASP A 13 10.64 -18.95 -25.17
N LEU A 14 9.35 -19.14 -25.40
CA LEU A 14 8.27 -18.53 -24.63
C LEU A 14 8.31 -18.92 -23.16
N PHE A 15 8.67 -20.15 -22.85
CA PHE A 15 8.75 -20.65 -21.48
C PHE A 15 9.79 -19.88 -20.65
N VAL A 16 10.98 -19.68 -21.19
CA VAL A 16 12.06 -18.93 -20.51
C VAL A 16 11.65 -17.48 -20.30
N ARG A 17 10.98 -16.86 -21.28
CA ARG A 17 10.53 -15.48 -21.18
C ARG A 17 9.45 -15.29 -20.12
N VAL A 18 8.48 -16.19 -20.04
CA VAL A 18 7.44 -16.18 -19.00
C VAL A 18 8.08 -16.36 -17.62
N TRP A 19 9.01 -17.28 -17.48
CA TRP A 19 9.68 -17.52 -16.20
C TRP A 19 10.49 -16.33 -15.71
N CYS A 20 11.23 -15.68 -16.61
CA CYS A 20 11.93 -14.44 -16.29
C CYS A 20 10.95 -13.31 -15.90
N GLY A 21 9.84 -13.17 -16.62
CA GLY A 21 8.80 -12.17 -16.31
C GLY A 21 8.14 -12.40 -14.95
N VAL A 22 7.82 -13.64 -14.61
CA VAL A 22 7.25 -14.03 -13.31
C VAL A 22 8.21 -13.67 -12.17
N ARG A 23 9.50 -13.97 -12.33
CA ARG A 23 10.50 -13.63 -11.32
C ARG A 23 10.57 -12.13 -11.03
N ILE A 24 10.62 -11.32 -12.09
CA ILE A 24 10.65 -9.85 -11.96
C ILE A 24 9.36 -9.34 -11.32
N SER A 25 8.20 -9.79 -11.78
CA SER A 25 6.90 -9.41 -11.24
C SER A 25 6.76 -9.76 -9.76
N LEU A 26 7.23 -10.92 -9.34
CA LEU A 26 7.21 -11.33 -7.93
C LEU A 26 8.13 -10.45 -7.07
N CYS A 27 9.34 -10.15 -7.56
CA CYS A 27 10.27 -9.27 -6.84
C CYS A 27 9.70 -7.86 -6.67
N VAL A 28 9.19 -7.26 -7.75
CA VAL A 28 8.58 -5.93 -7.72
C VAL A 28 7.31 -5.92 -6.86
N GLY A 29 6.45 -6.93 -7.01
CA GLY A 29 5.22 -7.07 -6.23
C GLY A 29 5.49 -7.21 -4.73
N LEU A 30 6.44 -8.06 -4.34
CA LEU A 30 6.81 -8.25 -2.93
C LEU A 30 7.46 -6.99 -2.35
N ALA A 31 8.39 -6.38 -3.07
CA ALA A 31 9.04 -5.15 -2.65
C ALA A 31 8.03 -4.01 -2.47
N SER A 32 7.11 -3.81 -3.43
CA SER A 32 6.07 -2.80 -3.33
C SER A 32 5.10 -3.06 -2.18
N ALA A 33 4.71 -4.32 -1.94
CA ALA A 33 3.83 -4.69 -0.83
C ALA A 33 4.47 -4.38 0.53
N LEU A 34 5.75 -4.70 0.71
CA LEU A 34 6.48 -4.40 1.95
C LEU A 34 6.62 -2.89 2.17
N LEU A 35 6.99 -2.13 1.15
CA LEU A 35 7.15 -0.68 1.25
C LEU A 35 5.80 0.02 1.51
N ASN A 36 4.77 -0.33 0.75
CA ASN A 36 3.43 0.22 0.93
C ASN A 36 2.83 -0.17 2.29
N GLY A 37 3.05 -1.41 2.72
CA GLY A 37 2.64 -1.88 4.04
C GLY A 37 3.31 -1.09 5.15
N ALA A 38 4.63 -0.94 5.12
CA ALA A 38 5.37 -0.19 6.13
C ALA A 38 4.94 1.28 6.19
N LEU A 39 4.89 1.98 5.05
CA LEU A 39 4.48 3.38 4.97
C LEU A 39 3.01 3.55 5.39
N GLY A 40 2.13 2.67 4.92
CA GLY A 40 0.71 2.70 5.26
C GLY A 40 0.44 2.47 6.74
N VAL A 41 1.14 1.52 7.38
CA VAL A 41 1.03 1.27 8.81
C VAL A 41 1.52 2.46 9.62
N LEU A 42 2.68 3.03 9.29
CA LEU A 42 3.22 4.19 10.00
C LEU A 42 2.29 5.40 9.89
N TYR A 43 1.85 5.70 8.67
CA TYR A 43 0.97 6.84 8.43
C TYR A 43 -0.43 6.64 9.03
N GLY A 44 -1.01 5.47 8.85
CA GLY A 44 -2.33 5.12 9.39
C GLY A 44 -2.36 5.10 10.92
N ALA A 45 -1.31 4.57 11.55
CA ALA A 45 -1.17 4.60 13.00
C ALA A 45 -1.00 6.02 13.52
N ALA A 46 -0.14 6.83 12.91
CA ALA A 46 0.06 8.23 13.27
C ALA A 46 -1.25 9.03 13.17
N SER A 47 -2.01 8.84 12.09
CA SER A 47 -3.32 9.47 11.89
C SER A 47 -4.35 9.02 12.92
N GLY A 48 -4.48 7.72 13.17
CA GLY A 48 -5.43 7.18 14.16
C GLY A 48 -5.12 7.56 15.61
N TYR A 49 -3.84 7.77 15.93
CA TYR A 49 -3.40 8.23 17.25
C TYR A 49 -3.55 9.73 17.44
N ALA A 50 -3.41 10.50 16.36
CA ALA A 50 -3.57 11.95 16.37
C ALA A 50 -4.99 12.37 16.77
N GLY A 51 -5.12 13.57 17.30
CA GLY A 51 -6.44 14.14 17.62
C GLY A 51 -7.25 14.44 16.35
N LYS A 52 -8.57 14.56 16.49
CA LYS A 52 -9.51 14.81 15.37
C LYS A 52 -9.05 15.86 14.36
N PRO A 53 -8.51 17.05 14.75
CA PRO A 53 -8.10 18.05 13.77
C PRO A 53 -6.89 17.60 12.94
N GLN A 54 -5.91 16.93 13.54
CA GLN A 54 -4.70 16.46 12.86
C GLN A 54 -5.00 15.28 11.93
N ASP A 55 -5.84 14.36 12.37
CA ASP A 55 -6.32 13.24 11.58
C ASP A 55 -7.02 13.71 10.30
N ASN A 56 -7.88 14.71 10.38
CA ASN A 56 -8.54 15.27 9.22
C ASN A 56 -7.56 15.88 8.20
N ILE A 57 -6.52 16.56 8.66
CA ILE A 57 -5.50 17.15 7.78
C ILE A 57 -4.70 16.04 7.08
N LEU A 58 -4.23 15.03 7.84
CA LEU A 58 -3.48 13.92 7.31
C LEU A 58 -4.29 13.15 6.24
N MET A 59 -5.56 12.86 6.53
CA MET A 59 -6.41 12.19 5.55
C MET A 59 -6.73 13.04 4.32
N ARG A 60 -6.85 14.35 4.45
CA ARG A 60 -7.01 15.26 3.30
C ARG A 60 -5.81 15.21 2.37
N ILE A 61 -4.59 15.18 2.91
CA ILE A 61 -3.37 15.01 2.10
C ILE A 61 -3.40 13.67 1.36
N ALA A 62 -3.74 12.59 2.05
CA ALA A 62 -3.87 11.27 1.44
C ALA A 62 -4.95 11.25 0.34
N ASP A 63 -6.08 11.93 0.54
CA ASP A 63 -7.16 12.02 -0.45
C ASP A 63 -6.75 12.80 -1.70
N ILE A 64 -5.95 13.86 -1.56
CA ILE A 64 -5.40 14.61 -2.69
C ILE A 64 -4.50 13.70 -3.54
N VAL A 65 -3.61 12.96 -2.90
CA VAL A 65 -2.74 12.01 -3.62
C VAL A 65 -3.56 10.89 -4.27
N ALA A 66 -4.56 10.35 -3.57
CA ALA A 66 -5.44 9.30 -4.09
C ALA A 66 -6.36 9.76 -5.22
N SER A 67 -6.57 11.07 -5.40
CA SER A 67 -7.42 11.60 -6.47
C SER A 67 -6.83 11.38 -7.88
N VAL A 68 -5.52 11.21 -7.96
CA VAL A 68 -4.82 10.90 -9.23
C VAL A 68 -4.75 9.39 -9.41
N PRO A 69 -5.20 8.85 -10.55
CA PRO A 69 -5.09 7.42 -10.83
C PRO A 69 -3.63 6.93 -10.75
N SER A 70 -3.41 5.81 -10.08
CA SER A 70 -2.07 5.24 -9.87
C SER A 70 -1.27 5.01 -11.16
N LEU A 71 -1.95 4.66 -12.24
CA LEU A 71 -1.34 4.48 -13.56
C LEU A 71 -0.69 5.76 -14.08
N LEU A 72 -1.24 6.94 -13.79
CA LEU A 72 -0.63 8.21 -14.20
C LEU A 72 0.70 8.45 -13.51
N TYR A 73 0.81 8.13 -12.21
CA TYR A 73 2.09 8.21 -11.49
C TYR A 73 3.15 7.30 -12.13
N VAL A 74 2.77 6.06 -12.44
CA VAL A 74 3.68 5.09 -13.08
C VAL A 74 4.16 5.64 -14.43
N ILE A 75 3.24 6.11 -15.28
CA ILE A 75 3.58 6.63 -16.61
C ILE A 75 4.50 7.86 -16.51
N LEU A 76 4.17 8.83 -15.64
CA LEU A 76 4.97 10.04 -15.46
C LEU A 76 6.40 9.71 -15.00
N ILE A 77 6.53 8.78 -14.05
CA ILE A 77 7.83 8.36 -13.55
C ILE A 77 8.63 7.62 -14.62
N MET A 78 7.98 6.75 -15.40
CA MET A 78 8.64 6.08 -16.52
C MET A 78 9.10 7.06 -17.61
N MET A 79 8.41 8.17 -17.81
CA MET A 79 8.83 9.22 -18.74
C MET A 79 10.07 9.97 -18.25
N VAL A 80 10.23 10.15 -16.95
CA VAL A 80 11.35 10.92 -16.36
C VAL A 80 12.58 10.03 -16.10
N LEU A 81 12.37 8.86 -15.50
CA LEU A 81 13.44 7.94 -15.08
C LEU A 81 13.73 6.84 -16.11
N GLY A 82 12.95 6.76 -17.18
CA GLY A 82 13.01 5.69 -18.14
C GLY A 82 12.17 4.47 -17.76
N ALA A 83 11.94 3.57 -18.73
CA ALA A 83 11.13 2.36 -18.56
C ALA A 83 11.93 1.25 -17.86
N ASN A 84 12.17 1.41 -16.58
CA ASN A 84 12.88 0.46 -15.72
C ASN A 84 11.95 -0.12 -14.65
N GLU A 85 12.33 -1.26 -14.10
CA GLU A 85 11.61 -1.93 -12.99
C GLU A 85 11.51 -1.03 -11.75
N VAL A 86 12.55 -0.24 -11.48
CA VAL A 86 12.59 0.73 -10.38
C VAL A 86 11.55 1.84 -10.57
N SER A 87 11.35 2.31 -11.81
CA SER A 87 10.35 3.34 -12.11
C SER A 87 8.93 2.86 -11.83
N ILE A 88 8.65 1.61 -12.16
CA ILE A 88 7.36 0.97 -11.87
C ILE A 88 7.17 0.86 -10.34
N LEU A 89 8.20 0.38 -9.64
CA LEU A 89 8.16 0.23 -8.18
C LEU A 89 7.88 1.57 -7.49
N VAL A 90 8.59 2.63 -7.86
CA VAL A 90 8.39 3.98 -7.31
C VAL A 90 6.98 4.49 -7.59
N GLY A 91 6.48 4.31 -8.81
CA GLY A 91 5.12 4.72 -9.19
C GLY A 91 4.04 4.01 -8.36
N LEU A 92 4.20 2.70 -8.13
CA LEU A 92 3.30 1.92 -7.29
C LEU A 92 3.38 2.30 -5.81
N CYS A 93 4.59 2.68 -5.33
CA CYS A 93 4.76 3.10 -3.95
C CYS A 93 4.14 4.47 -3.65
N ILE A 94 4.07 5.39 -4.61
CA ILE A 94 3.50 6.73 -4.38
C ILE A 94 2.01 6.68 -4.04
N SER A 95 1.26 5.77 -4.63
CA SER A 95 -0.20 5.68 -4.44
C SER A 95 -0.65 4.52 -3.56
N GLY A 96 0.10 3.42 -3.52
CA GLY A 96 -0.32 2.16 -2.90
C GLY A 96 -0.39 2.17 -1.38
N TRP A 97 0.40 3.00 -0.70
CA TRP A 97 0.42 3.09 0.77
C TRP A 97 -0.87 3.68 1.36
N ILE A 98 -1.64 4.45 0.58
CA ILE A 98 -2.82 5.19 1.06
C ILE A 98 -3.94 4.24 1.49
N GLU A 99 -4.20 3.19 0.71
CA GLU A 99 -5.24 2.21 1.04
C GLU A 99 -4.91 1.49 2.35
N THR A 100 -3.65 1.06 2.50
CA THR A 100 -3.17 0.44 3.75
C THR A 100 -3.28 1.41 4.93
N ALA A 101 -2.93 2.68 4.74
CA ALA A 101 -3.06 3.71 5.76
C ALA A 101 -4.50 3.92 6.24
N ARG A 102 -5.48 3.89 5.33
CA ARG A 102 -6.91 4.00 5.67
C ARG A 102 -7.40 2.82 6.50
N ILE A 103 -7.01 1.61 6.14
CA ILE A 103 -7.38 0.38 6.86
C ILE A 103 -6.79 0.42 8.27
N VAL A 104 -5.50 0.68 8.40
CA VAL A 104 -4.80 0.73 9.69
C VAL A 104 -5.37 1.83 10.58
N ARG A 105 -5.62 3.03 10.03
CA ARG A 105 -6.29 4.12 10.78
C ARG A 105 -7.64 3.67 11.33
N GLY A 106 -8.45 3.01 10.51
CA GLY A 106 -9.77 2.49 10.94
C GLY A 106 -9.64 1.53 12.12
N GLU A 107 -8.70 0.60 12.08
CA GLU A 107 -8.46 -0.35 13.17
C GLU A 107 -7.94 0.34 14.46
N VAL A 108 -7.02 1.29 14.32
CA VAL A 108 -6.52 2.06 15.48
C VAL A 108 -7.65 2.84 16.16
N MET A 109 -8.54 3.47 15.39
CA MET A 109 -9.69 4.19 15.94
C MET A 109 -10.66 3.24 16.66
N ARG A 110 -10.95 2.06 16.08
CA ARG A 110 -11.82 1.03 16.71
C ARG A 110 -11.24 0.54 18.03
N ILE A 111 -9.93 0.29 18.08
CA ILE A 111 -9.25 -0.13 19.32
C ILE A 111 -9.35 0.97 20.37
N LYS A 112 -9.12 2.22 19.98
CA LYS A 112 -9.22 3.38 20.89
C LYS A 112 -10.62 3.53 21.48
N GLU A 113 -11.67 3.40 20.68
CA GLU A 113 -13.06 3.41 21.15
C GLU A 113 -13.37 2.27 22.12
N ARG A 114 -12.92 1.06 21.81
CA ARG A 114 -13.10 -0.11 22.70
C ARG A 114 -12.42 0.10 24.06
N ILE A 115 -11.20 0.62 24.07
CA ILE A 115 -10.49 0.91 25.32
C ILE A 115 -11.23 1.97 26.12
N GLN A 116 -11.73 3.03 25.48
CA GLN A 116 -12.51 4.05 26.17
C GLN A 116 -13.81 3.49 26.78
N LEU A 117 -14.51 2.63 26.07
CA LEU A 117 -15.73 1.96 26.57
C LEU A 117 -15.41 1.06 27.77
N CYS A 118 -14.34 0.25 27.70
CA CYS A 118 -13.92 -0.60 28.81
C CYS A 118 -13.54 0.21 30.05
N VAL A 119 -12.87 1.35 29.88
CA VAL A 119 -12.51 2.24 30.99
C VAL A 119 -13.74 2.86 31.63
N LEU A 120 -14.73 3.27 30.83
CA LEU A 120 -16.00 3.83 31.32
C LEU A 120 -16.85 2.77 32.04
N ASP A 121 -16.94 1.55 31.51
CA ASP A 121 -17.67 0.46 32.14
C ASP A 121 -17.01 0.00 33.47
N GLY A 122 -15.68 -0.08 33.48
CA GLY A 122 -14.91 -0.36 34.71
C GLY A 122 -15.11 0.72 35.78
N ARG A 123 -15.30 1.97 35.38
CA ARG A 123 -15.56 3.09 36.30
C ARG A 123 -17.00 3.09 36.82
N SER A 124 -17.97 2.61 36.05
CA SER A 124 -19.36 2.50 36.45
C SER A 124 -19.58 1.36 37.46
N ARG A 125 -18.80 0.29 37.38
CA ARG A 125 -18.86 -0.84 38.35
C ARG A 125 -18.15 -0.57 39.66
N GLY A 126 -17.28 0.43 39.72
CA GLY A 126 -16.60 0.85 40.98
C GLY A 126 -17.38 1.84 41.84
N CYS A 127 -18.59 2.26 41.47
CA CYS A 127 -19.43 3.18 42.23
C CYS A 127 -20.68 2.51 42.91
N THR A 128 -20.74 1.20 42.96
CA THR A 128 -21.85 0.45 43.58
C THR A 128 -21.37 -0.50 44.69
N ASP A 129 -20.44 -0.01 45.57
CA ASP A 129 -20.20 -0.59 46.89
C ASP A 129 -20.20 0.54 47.94
#